data_ff7a48d41ce867600751de6a1503231b
#
_entry.id   ff7a48d41ce867600751de6a1503231b
#
_cell.length_a   1.000
_cell.length_b   1.000
_cell.length_c   1.000
_cell.angle_alpha   90.00
_cell.angle_beta   90.00
_cell.angle_gamma   90.00
#
_symmetry.space_group_name_H-M   'P 1'
#
loop_
_entity.id
_entity.type
_entity.pdbx_description
1 polymer ?
#
loop_
_entity_poly.entity_id
_entity_poly.type
_entity_poly.pdbx_seq_one_letter_code
_entity_poly.pdbx_strand_id
1 'polypeptide(L)'
;MIYEKDNSINFSNLDDSMIRIWLNDNFYNTAFNDLQKAMMVTTVVDNSSDSTSTRPNSYASNDTEDKIFILSFREDLNFVYDSNNMDRNNKITDYAKVQGIRMDNIERCRTWLRSPDAEKFGRVNIVDYNCNLNYYSEVCYTNIGVVPALQIKL
;
A
#
# COMPACT_ATOMS: atom_id res chain seq x y z
N MET A 1 -1.52 -9.84 5.43
CA MET A 1 -2.79 -9.13 5.10
C MET A 1 -3.14 -9.42 3.65
N ILE A 2 -4.37 -9.75 3.36
CA ILE A 2 -4.86 -9.90 1.98
C ILE A 2 -5.24 -8.51 1.47
N TYR A 3 -4.80 -8.16 0.25
CA TYR A 3 -5.24 -6.91 -0.37
C TYR A 3 -6.73 -7.01 -0.72
N GLU A 4 -7.13 -8.14 -1.31
CA GLU A 4 -8.51 -8.46 -1.60
C GLU A 4 -8.74 -9.99 -1.52
N LYS A 5 -9.98 -10.40 -1.18
CA LYS A 5 -10.29 -11.80 -0.87
C LYS A 5 -10.51 -12.67 -2.12
N ASP A 6 -10.94 -12.09 -3.22
CA ASP A 6 -11.36 -12.83 -4.42
C ASP A 6 -10.84 -12.19 -5.71
N ASN A 7 -10.09 -12.95 -6.49
CA ASN A 7 -9.62 -12.55 -7.82
C ASN A 7 -10.73 -12.51 -8.89
N SER A 8 -11.90 -13.03 -8.60
CA SER A 8 -13.03 -13.09 -9.57
C SER A 8 -13.85 -11.81 -9.61
N ILE A 9 -13.69 -10.95 -8.63
CA ILE A 9 -14.42 -9.69 -8.52
C ILE A 9 -13.48 -8.55 -8.90
N ASN A 10 -14.00 -7.50 -9.48
CA ASN A 10 -13.30 -6.38 -10.14
C ASN A 10 -12.53 -5.46 -9.15
N PHE A 11 -11.68 -6.02 -8.27
CA PHE A 11 -11.08 -5.33 -7.13
C PHE A 11 -9.57 -5.14 -7.21
N SER A 12 -9.09 -4.67 -8.34
CA SER A 12 -7.85 -3.89 -8.30
C SER A 12 -8.12 -2.45 -7.82
N ASN A 13 -9.38 -2.09 -7.63
CA ASN A 13 -9.79 -0.78 -7.14
C ASN A 13 -9.55 -0.65 -5.64
N LEU A 14 -8.84 0.39 -5.24
CA LEU A 14 -8.59 0.68 -3.84
C LEU A 14 -9.88 1.02 -3.08
N ASP A 15 -10.87 1.62 -3.75
CA ASP A 15 -12.06 2.22 -3.13
C ASP A 15 -12.73 1.30 -2.11
N ASP A 16 -12.95 0.04 -2.49
CA ASP A 16 -13.62 -0.97 -1.67
C ASP A 16 -12.68 -2.09 -1.21
N SER A 17 -11.35 -1.93 -1.35
CA SER A 17 -10.40 -2.98 -1.00
C SER A 17 -10.40 -3.29 0.49
N MET A 18 -10.23 -4.56 0.83
CA MET A 18 -10.14 -5.02 2.22
C MET A 18 -9.00 -4.34 2.98
N ILE A 19 -7.88 -4.07 2.31
CA ILE A 19 -6.74 -3.40 2.94
C ILE A 19 -7.08 -1.96 3.33
N ARG A 20 -7.79 -1.21 2.48
CA ARG A 20 -8.24 0.15 2.79
C ARG A 20 -9.21 0.17 3.96
N ILE A 21 -10.20 -0.72 3.95
CA ILE A 21 -11.17 -0.87 5.04
C ILE A 21 -10.43 -1.18 6.35
N TRP A 22 -9.53 -2.16 6.34
CA TRP A 22 -8.75 -2.52 7.52
C TRP A 22 -7.89 -1.36 8.05
N LEU A 23 -7.24 -0.59 7.16
CA LEU A 23 -6.41 0.55 7.55
C LEU A 23 -7.21 1.64 8.25
N ASN A 24 -8.41 1.96 7.74
CA ASN A 24 -9.22 3.08 8.22
C ASN A 24 -10.21 2.69 9.32
N ASP A 25 -10.42 1.41 9.58
CA ASP A 25 -11.25 0.92 10.68
C ASP A 25 -10.41 0.22 11.76
N ASN A 26 -10.04 -1.04 11.55
CA ASN A 26 -9.39 -1.85 12.59
C ASN A 26 -8.02 -1.30 12.99
N PHE A 27 -7.13 -1.05 12.03
CA PHE A 27 -5.79 -0.55 12.31
C PHE A 27 -5.83 0.86 12.92
N TYR A 28 -6.60 1.78 12.35
CA TYR A 28 -6.79 3.13 12.90
C TYR A 28 -7.27 3.10 14.36
N ASN A 29 -8.23 2.25 14.67
CA ASN A 29 -8.82 2.20 16.00
C ASN A 29 -7.94 1.52 17.04
N THR A 30 -7.10 0.57 16.64
CA THR A 30 -6.27 -0.22 17.57
C THR A 30 -4.84 0.30 17.72
N ALA A 31 -4.27 0.94 16.70
CA ALA A 31 -2.88 1.36 16.69
C ALA A 31 -2.64 2.76 17.29
N PHE A 32 -3.68 3.59 17.40
CA PHE A 32 -3.55 5.00 17.78
C PHE A 32 -4.47 5.36 18.94
N ASN A 33 -3.93 6.16 19.87
CA ASN A 33 -4.74 6.76 20.94
C ASN A 33 -5.46 8.02 20.46
N ASP A 34 -6.35 8.60 21.30
CA ASP A 34 -7.19 9.73 20.93
C ASP A 34 -6.40 10.99 20.57
N LEU A 35 -5.27 11.24 21.25
CA LEU A 35 -4.40 12.38 20.94
C LEU A 35 -3.75 12.23 19.57
N GLN A 36 -3.26 11.04 19.24
CA GLN A 36 -2.67 10.75 17.93
C GLN A 36 -3.75 10.86 16.84
N LYS A 37 -4.94 10.32 17.08
CA LYS A 37 -6.08 10.43 16.15
C LYS A 37 -6.51 11.87 15.90
N ALA A 38 -6.47 12.73 16.93
CA ALA A 38 -6.81 14.15 16.79
C ALA A 38 -5.82 14.93 15.92
N MET A 39 -4.60 14.45 15.78
CA MET A 39 -3.58 15.06 14.91
C MET A 39 -3.66 14.58 13.46
N MET A 40 -4.35 13.50 13.17
CA MET A 40 -4.45 12.95 11.82
C MET A 40 -5.42 13.75 10.95
N VAL A 41 -4.96 14.07 9.74
CA VAL A 41 -5.77 14.73 8.73
C VAL A 41 -6.46 13.69 7.86
N THR A 42 -7.72 13.93 7.49
CA THR A 42 -8.33 13.18 6.40
C THR A 42 -7.71 13.67 5.09
N THR A 43 -7.13 12.78 4.34
CA THR A 43 -6.38 13.07 3.12
C THR A 43 -7.18 12.62 1.91
N VAL A 44 -7.28 13.48 0.91
CA VAL A 44 -7.74 13.06 -0.43
C VAL A 44 -6.58 12.29 -1.08
N VAL A 45 -6.80 11.02 -1.32
CA VAL A 45 -5.81 10.09 -1.86
C VAL A 45 -6.05 9.95 -3.36
N ASP A 46 -5.10 10.45 -4.16
CA ASP A 46 -5.15 10.44 -5.62
C ASP A 46 -4.94 9.02 -6.16
N ASN A 47 -6.00 8.41 -6.68
CA ASN A 47 -6.03 7.09 -7.30
C ASN A 47 -6.14 7.17 -8.83
N SER A 48 -5.89 8.33 -9.43
CA SER A 48 -5.92 8.54 -10.86
C SER A 48 -4.90 7.68 -11.61
N SER A 49 -5.09 7.59 -12.92
CA SER A 49 -4.13 6.91 -13.80
C SER A 49 -2.70 7.44 -13.65
N ASP A 50 -2.56 8.76 -13.46
CA ASP A 50 -1.25 9.41 -13.34
C ASP A 50 -0.55 9.10 -12.02
N SER A 51 -1.30 8.91 -10.94
CA SER A 51 -0.77 8.50 -9.63
C SER A 51 -0.36 7.02 -9.62
N THR A 52 -1.09 6.18 -10.32
CA THR A 52 -0.98 4.72 -10.21
C THR A 52 -0.01 4.09 -11.20
N SER A 53 0.42 4.81 -12.24
CA SER A 53 1.30 4.23 -13.26
C SER A 53 2.15 5.30 -13.98
N THR A 54 3.14 4.86 -14.75
CA THR A 54 3.89 5.70 -15.69
C THR A 54 3.24 5.76 -17.08
N ARG A 55 2.14 5.05 -17.29
CA ARG A 55 1.39 4.93 -18.54
C ARG A 55 -0.11 4.93 -18.22
N PRO A 56 -1.00 5.11 -19.22
CA PRO A 56 -2.43 5.05 -18.98
C PRO A 56 -2.84 3.76 -18.28
N ASN A 57 -3.62 3.89 -17.21
CA ASN A 57 -4.08 2.78 -16.38
C ASN A 57 -5.61 2.73 -16.37
N SER A 58 -6.18 1.78 -17.11
CA SER A 58 -7.63 1.60 -17.20
C SER A 58 -8.26 1.00 -15.92
N TYR A 59 -7.42 0.54 -14.98
CA TYR A 59 -7.84 0.01 -13.68
C TYR A 59 -7.70 1.04 -12.55
N ALA A 60 -7.30 2.27 -12.87
CA ALA A 60 -7.33 3.38 -11.92
C ALA A 60 -8.75 3.60 -11.39
N SER A 61 -8.86 4.07 -10.15
CA SER A 61 -10.13 4.28 -9.47
C SER A 61 -10.38 5.74 -9.14
N ASN A 62 -11.52 6.01 -8.50
CA ASN A 62 -11.80 7.33 -7.97
C ASN A 62 -10.89 7.63 -6.77
N ASP A 63 -10.65 8.91 -6.53
CA ASP A 63 -9.99 9.36 -5.32
C ASP A 63 -10.78 8.97 -4.08
N THR A 64 -10.06 8.73 -2.99
CA THR A 64 -10.66 8.35 -1.71
C THR A 64 -10.27 9.34 -0.61
N GLU A 65 -11.11 9.45 0.41
CA GLU A 65 -10.79 10.21 1.63
C GLU A 65 -10.40 9.23 2.74
N ASP A 66 -9.14 9.30 3.18
CA ASP A 66 -8.59 8.34 4.12
C ASP A 66 -7.78 9.01 5.25
N LYS A 67 -7.81 8.43 6.43
CA LYS A 67 -6.91 8.77 7.55
C LYS A 67 -5.56 8.07 7.40
N ILE A 68 -5.61 6.83 6.94
CA ILE A 68 -4.44 5.98 6.75
C ILE A 68 -4.54 5.33 5.38
N PHE A 69 -3.46 5.43 4.61
CA PHE A 69 -3.37 4.90 3.25
C PHE A 69 -2.03 4.18 3.04
N ILE A 70 -1.84 3.59 1.90
CA ILE A 70 -0.54 3.10 1.42
C ILE A 70 -0.15 3.90 0.18
N LEU A 71 1.15 4.04 -0.08
CA LEU A 71 1.64 4.87 -1.18
C LEU A 71 1.20 4.33 -2.55
N SER A 72 1.00 5.23 -3.51
CA SER A 72 0.87 4.86 -4.91
C SER A 72 2.23 4.56 -5.52
N PHE A 73 2.23 4.01 -6.73
CA PHE A 73 3.45 3.82 -7.52
C PHE A 73 4.22 5.15 -7.71
N ARG A 74 3.51 6.23 -8.04
CA ARG A 74 4.13 7.52 -8.31
C ARG A 74 4.65 8.20 -7.04
N GLU A 75 3.90 8.10 -5.95
CA GLU A 75 4.35 8.62 -4.66
C GLU A 75 5.58 7.88 -4.16
N ASP A 76 5.58 6.56 -4.21
CA ASP A 76 6.72 5.78 -3.79
C ASP A 76 7.95 6.06 -4.69
N LEU A 77 7.75 6.24 -5.99
CA LEU A 77 8.80 6.66 -6.91
C LEU A 77 9.38 8.02 -6.53
N ASN A 78 8.53 9.01 -6.22
CA ASN A 78 8.96 10.38 -5.96
C ASN A 78 9.56 10.54 -4.56
N PHE A 79 8.94 9.97 -3.52
CA PHE A 79 9.38 10.19 -2.13
C PHE A 79 10.55 9.32 -1.73
N VAL A 80 10.67 8.14 -2.31
CA VAL A 80 11.67 7.16 -1.87
C VAL A 80 12.82 7.04 -2.85
N TYR A 81 12.60 7.28 -4.14
CA TYR A 81 13.63 7.16 -5.16
C TYR A 81 14.51 8.43 -5.28
N ASP A 82 13.94 9.60 -5.01
CA ASP A 82 14.66 10.90 -5.15
C ASP A 82 15.62 11.21 -3.99
N SER A 83 15.52 10.46 -2.92
CA SER A 83 16.39 10.62 -1.77
C SER A 83 17.62 9.72 -1.90
N ASN A 84 18.57 9.84 -2.71
CA ASN A 84 19.87 9.11 -2.71
C ASN A 84 20.07 8.03 -1.60
N ASN A 85 19.03 7.68 -0.94
CA ASN A 85 18.86 6.74 0.12
C ASN A 85 18.16 5.51 -0.44
N MET A 86 18.96 4.52 -0.81
CA MET A 86 18.46 3.16 -1.06
C MET A 86 17.88 2.51 0.22
N ASP A 87 17.59 3.29 1.23
CA ASP A 87 17.01 2.87 2.51
C ASP A 87 15.47 2.77 2.47
N ARG A 88 14.92 2.26 1.36
CA ARG A 88 13.64 1.56 1.41
C ARG A 88 13.82 0.28 2.21
N ASN A 89 14.30 0.43 3.43
CA ASN A 89 14.52 -0.67 4.34
C ASN A 89 13.16 -1.16 4.83
N ASN A 90 12.41 -1.84 3.96
CA ASN A 90 11.19 -2.55 4.32
C ASN A 90 11.55 -3.74 5.22
N LYS A 91 12.31 -3.47 6.29
CA LYS A 91 12.59 -4.45 7.32
C LYS A 91 11.27 -4.87 7.94
N ILE A 92 11.10 -6.17 7.96
CA ILE A 92 9.91 -6.76 8.56
C ILE A 92 9.92 -6.55 10.08
N THR A 93 8.80 -6.13 10.63
CA THR A 93 8.60 -6.07 12.08
C THR A 93 8.36 -7.46 12.66
N ASP A 94 8.65 -7.67 13.96
CA ASP A 94 8.36 -8.94 14.63
C ASP A 94 6.88 -9.30 14.58
N TYR A 95 6.00 -8.30 14.67
CA TYR A 95 4.57 -8.52 14.48
C TYR A 95 4.25 -9.08 13.09
N ALA A 96 4.82 -8.50 12.02
CA ALA A 96 4.59 -8.97 10.67
C ALA A 96 5.15 -10.39 10.44
N LYS A 97 6.30 -10.73 11.07
CA LYS A 97 6.84 -12.09 11.05
C LYS A 97 5.86 -13.11 11.64
N VAL A 98 5.29 -12.79 12.80
CA VAL A 98 4.29 -13.65 13.46
C VAL A 98 3.02 -13.81 12.62
N GLN A 99 2.66 -12.77 11.85
CA GLN A 99 1.52 -12.82 10.93
C GLN A 99 1.82 -13.56 9.61
N GLY A 100 3.02 -14.13 9.45
CA GLY A 100 3.37 -14.97 8.30
C GLY A 100 3.78 -14.16 7.04
N ILE A 101 4.17 -12.91 7.19
CA ILE A 101 4.73 -12.14 6.08
C ILE A 101 6.06 -12.76 5.65
N ARG A 102 6.21 -13.00 4.34
CA ARG A 102 7.42 -13.61 3.78
C ARG A 102 8.57 -12.59 3.74
N MET A 103 9.75 -13.01 4.18
CA MET A 103 10.96 -12.20 4.18
C MET A 103 12.10 -12.87 3.41
N ASP A 104 13.11 -12.09 3.02
CA ASP A 104 14.37 -12.56 2.49
C ASP A 104 15.40 -12.84 3.62
N ASN A 105 16.64 -13.19 3.23
CA ASN A 105 17.72 -13.54 4.14
C ASN A 105 18.23 -12.37 5.01
N ILE A 106 17.88 -11.12 4.66
CA ILE A 106 18.28 -9.91 5.39
C ILE A 106 17.06 -9.19 6.01
N GLU A 107 15.99 -9.95 6.22
CA GLU A 107 14.75 -9.52 6.88
C GLU A 107 13.97 -8.43 6.15
N ARG A 108 14.07 -8.34 4.81
CA ARG A 108 13.21 -7.47 4.01
C ARG A 108 11.97 -8.22 3.54
N CYS A 109 10.87 -7.49 3.41
CA CYS A 109 9.63 -8.04 2.87
C CYS A 109 9.16 -7.28 1.64
N ARG A 110 8.32 -7.94 0.85
CA ARG A 110 7.53 -7.26 -0.17
C ARG A 110 6.44 -6.43 0.50
N THR A 111 6.11 -5.29 -0.07
CA THR A 111 5.05 -4.43 0.45
C THR A 111 4.08 -4.01 -0.64
N TRP A 112 2.79 -3.93 -0.26
CA TRP A 112 1.75 -3.46 -1.14
C TRP A 112 1.87 -1.96 -1.43
N LEU A 113 1.66 -1.59 -2.68
CA LEU A 113 1.28 -0.24 -3.08
C LEU A 113 -0.23 -0.21 -3.34
N ARG A 114 -0.84 0.99 -3.40
CA ARG A 114 -2.27 1.10 -3.73
C ARG A 114 -2.58 1.05 -5.23
N SER A 115 -1.55 1.05 -6.06
CA SER A 115 -1.68 1.17 -7.51
C SER A 115 -2.00 -0.17 -8.17
N PRO A 116 -3.12 -0.30 -8.89
CA PRO A 116 -3.39 -1.47 -9.71
C PRO A 116 -2.34 -1.61 -10.82
N ASP A 117 -2.10 -2.84 -11.27
CA ASP A 117 -1.31 -3.13 -12.46
C ASP A 117 -2.03 -2.59 -13.70
N ALA A 118 -1.35 -1.78 -14.51
CA ALA A 118 -1.93 -1.19 -15.71
C ALA A 118 -2.17 -2.20 -16.86
N GLU A 119 -1.59 -3.40 -16.77
CA GLU A 119 -1.66 -4.41 -17.83
C GLU A 119 -2.62 -5.55 -17.51
N LYS A 120 -2.81 -5.84 -16.24
CA LYS A 120 -3.54 -7.04 -15.86
C LYS A 120 -4.47 -6.81 -14.67
N PHE A 121 -5.72 -7.14 -14.90
CA PHE A 121 -6.76 -7.24 -13.89
C PHE A 121 -6.38 -8.17 -12.72
N GLY A 122 -6.80 -7.83 -11.50
CA GLY A 122 -6.57 -8.64 -10.30
C GLY A 122 -5.14 -8.60 -9.76
N ARG A 123 -4.31 -7.66 -10.26
CA ARG A 123 -2.96 -7.42 -9.78
C ARG A 123 -2.78 -5.99 -9.27
N VAL A 124 -1.93 -5.86 -8.30
CA VAL A 124 -1.54 -4.60 -7.68
C VAL A 124 -0.02 -4.51 -7.63
N ASN A 125 0.51 -3.31 -7.83
CA ASN A 125 1.93 -3.05 -7.73
C ASN A 125 2.44 -3.31 -6.31
N ILE A 126 3.66 -3.79 -6.22
CA ILE A 126 4.39 -4.02 -4.97
C ILE A 126 5.80 -3.45 -5.07
N VAL A 127 6.38 -3.14 -3.93
CA VAL A 127 7.83 -3.01 -3.78
C VAL A 127 8.39 -4.40 -3.49
N ASP A 128 9.41 -4.83 -4.22
CA ASP A 128 10.03 -6.15 -4.01
C ASP A 128 11.07 -6.14 -2.87
N TYR A 129 11.70 -7.28 -2.62
CA TYR A 129 12.77 -7.42 -1.61
C TYR A 129 14.00 -6.56 -1.88
N ASN A 130 14.27 -6.20 -3.14
CA ASN A 130 15.38 -5.35 -3.55
C ASN A 130 15.00 -3.89 -3.68
N CYS A 131 13.84 -3.52 -3.14
CA CYS A 131 13.29 -2.17 -3.21
C CYS A 131 13.00 -1.70 -4.65
N ASN A 132 12.80 -2.63 -5.58
CA ASN A 132 12.42 -2.28 -6.93
C ASN A 132 10.90 -2.08 -7.03
N LEU A 133 10.52 -1.08 -7.79
CA LEU A 133 9.19 -0.90 -8.36
C LEU A 133 9.06 -1.74 -9.65
N ASN A 134 7.90 -1.74 -10.28
CA ASN A 134 7.57 -2.52 -11.48
C ASN A 134 7.40 -4.04 -11.22
N TYR A 135 7.14 -4.40 -9.99
CA TYR A 135 6.66 -5.73 -9.63
C TYR A 135 5.18 -5.65 -9.24
N TYR A 136 4.47 -6.73 -9.49
CA TYR A 136 3.06 -6.85 -9.12
C TYR A 136 2.77 -8.20 -8.52
N SER A 137 1.70 -8.25 -7.77
CA SER A 137 1.23 -9.47 -7.14
C SER A 137 -0.28 -9.58 -7.27
N GLU A 138 -0.77 -10.81 -7.30
CA GLU A 138 -2.20 -11.08 -7.25
C GLU A 138 -2.77 -10.60 -5.92
N VAL A 139 -3.93 -9.94 -5.95
CA VAL A 139 -4.54 -9.30 -4.78
C VAL A 139 -4.85 -10.25 -3.62
N CYS A 140 -4.98 -11.55 -3.87
CA CYS A 140 -5.28 -12.57 -2.87
C CYS A 140 -4.06 -13.07 -2.08
N TYR A 141 -2.85 -12.64 -2.38
CA TYR A 141 -1.68 -13.10 -1.61
C TYR A 141 -1.64 -12.51 -0.20
N THR A 142 -1.42 -13.39 0.80
CA THR A 142 -1.46 -13.07 2.23
C THR A 142 -0.11 -12.75 2.85
N ASN A 143 0.98 -12.98 2.11
CA ASN A 143 2.35 -12.94 2.61
C ASN A 143 3.11 -11.66 2.24
N ILE A 144 2.40 -10.62 1.85
CA ILE A 144 2.94 -9.30 1.49
C ILE A 144 2.60 -8.32 2.61
N GLY A 145 3.58 -7.51 3.00
CA GLY A 145 3.47 -6.54 4.08
C GLY A 145 2.70 -5.28 3.68
N VAL A 146 2.35 -4.49 4.68
CA VAL A 146 1.70 -3.18 4.55
C VAL A 146 2.58 -2.13 5.20
N VAL A 147 2.84 -1.02 4.51
CA VAL A 147 3.51 0.17 5.05
C VAL A 147 2.49 1.30 5.09
N PRO A 148 1.86 1.54 6.24
CA PRO A 148 0.87 2.61 6.37
C PRO A 148 1.51 3.99 6.26
N ALA A 149 0.83 4.91 5.56
CA ALA A 149 1.13 6.32 5.49
C ALA A 149 -0.05 7.14 6.05
N LEU A 150 0.24 8.30 6.60
CA LEU A 150 -0.77 9.24 7.10
C LEU A 150 -0.25 10.68 7.06
N GLN A 151 -1.14 11.63 7.09
CA GLN A 151 -0.79 13.04 7.23
C GLN A 151 -1.15 13.53 8.64
N ILE A 152 -0.30 14.34 9.23
CA ILE A 152 -0.52 14.96 10.54
C ILE A 152 -0.60 16.47 10.42
N LYS A 153 -1.43 17.05 11.27
CA LYS A 153 -1.52 18.50 11.46
C LYS A 153 -0.43 18.93 12.44
N LEU A 154 0.46 19.79 11.98
CA LEU A 154 1.48 20.43 12.81
C LEU A 154 0.96 21.71 13.46
#